data_aa496ef768583aba28c4ec5f16f845d7
#
_entry.id   aa496ef768583aba28c4ec5f16f845d7
#
_cell.length_a   1.000
_cell.length_b   1.000
_cell.length_c   1.000
_cell.angle_alpha   90.00
_cell.angle_beta   90.00
_cell.angle_gamma   90.00
#
_symmetry.space_group_name_H-M   'P 1'
#
loop_
_entity.id
_entity.type
_entity.pdbx_description
1 polymer ?
#
loop_
_entity_poly.entity_id
_entity_poly.type
_entity_poly.pdbx_seq_one_letter_code
_entity_poly.pdbx_strand_id
1 'polypeptide(L)'
;MNYNEAVEWLYSQTPQFQQIGAAAYKPGLDTVRTLAGAFGNPQDSYKIIHVAGTNGKGSTCHTLAAILHAAGLNVGLYTSPHLVDFRERIRVDGEMIPREEVASFVGRYRNLNPDVVVDPSFFELTTVMAFDWFARCGVDVAVIEVGLGGRLDSTNIVNAEIGVITNVSFDHCAQLGHTLRQIAYEKSGIMRSGVPLICGETDAEVQGYFETEALEHGANLIMAQNDNPGVGFIDSENGLTPMRITGTPFGDLDFQLTGICQHQNALTILSAVKQLKAMGWSIPDEAVKAGMACVADSTGLNGRWMVLGRSPLTVCDTGHNEGGWRLLSEQLVALPRPLTVVLGFVNDKDIDTILHLLPADADYVFTNASIPRALPASALAAKARSVGLDGQTISGVKEAYEAAVAHTPATGSVFVGGSTFVVADLLKVL
;
A
#
# COMPACT_ATOMS: atom_id res chain seq x y z
N MET A 1 -25.92 13.18 -11.37
CA MET A 1 -25.24 12.80 -10.10
C MET A 1 -23.97 13.60 -10.01
N ASN A 2 -23.73 14.30 -8.90
CA ASN A 2 -22.45 14.95 -8.64
C ASN A 2 -21.46 13.97 -7.96
N TYR A 3 -20.21 14.41 -7.74
CA TYR A 3 -19.16 13.56 -7.15
C TYR A 3 -19.52 13.03 -5.76
N ASN A 4 -20.03 13.88 -4.87
CA ASN A 4 -20.37 13.46 -3.51
C ASN A 4 -21.49 12.43 -3.50
N GLU A 5 -22.53 12.65 -4.32
CA GLU A 5 -23.60 11.68 -4.52
C GLU A 5 -23.10 10.35 -5.08
N ALA A 6 -22.12 10.39 -5.99
CA ALA A 6 -21.53 9.17 -6.56
C ALA A 6 -20.72 8.38 -5.54
N VAL A 7 -19.90 9.06 -4.75
CA VAL A 7 -19.09 8.43 -3.68
C VAL A 7 -19.98 7.89 -2.56
N GLU A 8 -21.01 8.65 -2.15
CA GLU A 8 -21.98 8.18 -1.16
C GLU A 8 -22.75 6.95 -1.67
N TRP A 9 -23.14 6.97 -2.96
CA TRP A 9 -23.77 5.82 -3.58
C TRP A 9 -22.84 4.58 -3.58
N LEU A 10 -21.57 4.73 -4.00
CA LEU A 10 -20.58 3.66 -3.93
C LEU A 10 -20.47 3.11 -2.49
N TYR A 11 -20.50 3.97 -1.50
CA TYR A 11 -20.37 3.59 -0.10
C TYR A 11 -21.64 2.94 0.48
N SER A 12 -22.82 3.32 0.02
CA SER A 12 -24.09 2.81 0.55
C SER A 12 -24.57 1.52 -0.13
N GLN A 13 -24.28 1.35 -1.42
CA GLN A 13 -24.80 0.21 -2.20
C GLN A 13 -23.90 -1.00 -2.21
N THR A 14 -22.62 -0.84 -1.85
CA THR A 14 -21.65 -1.92 -1.95
C THR A 14 -20.91 -2.12 -0.64
N PRO A 15 -20.82 -3.37 -0.11
CA PRO A 15 -20.07 -3.66 1.09
C PRO A 15 -18.61 -3.24 0.97
N GLN A 16 -18.12 -2.44 1.91
CA GLN A 16 -16.74 -1.98 1.93
C GLN A 16 -15.92 -2.72 2.98
N PHE A 17 -14.78 -3.28 2.57
CA PHE A 17 -13.84 -3.90 3.50
C PHE A 17 -13.35 -2.92 4.58
N GLN A 18 -13.16 -1.66 4.24
CA GLN A 18 -12.75 -0.62 5.19
C GLN A 18 -13.76 -0.39 6.33
N GLN A 19 -15.06 -0.55 6.07
CA GLN A 19 -16.13 -0.33 7.07
C GLN A 19 -16.50 -1.60 7.84
N ILE A 20 -16.68 -2.72 7.13
CA ILE A 20 -17.22 -3.96 7.71
C ILE A 20 -16.20 -5.13 7.71
N GLY A 21 -14.95 -4.88 7.30
CA GLY A 21 -13.89 -5.88 7.34
C GLY A 21 -14.18 -7.11 6.45
N ALA A 22 -13.88 -8.28 7.01
CA ALA A 22 -13.99 -9.57 6.34
C ALA A 22 -15.34 -9.86 5.66
N ALA A 23 -16.44 -9.34 6.20
CA ALA A 23 -17.78 -9.56 5.66
C ALA A 23 -18.02 -8.93 4.27
N ALA A 24 -17.18 -7.98 3.86
CA ALA A 24 -17.24 -7.37 2.52
C ALA A 24 -16.48 -8.18 1.44
N TYR A 25 -15.72 -9.20 1.82
CA TYR A 25 -14.93 -9.99 0.89
C TYR A 25 -15.81 -10.94 0.09
N LYS A 26 -15.85 -10.76 -1.22
CA LYS A 26 -16.53 -11.65 -2.18
C LYS A 26 -15.44 -12.34 -3.01
N PRO A 27 -15.06 -13.60 -2.72
CA PRO A 27 -14.07 -14.31 -3.52
C PRO A 27 -14.65 -14.72 -4.87
N GLY A 28 -13.88 -14.56 -5.93
CA GLY A 28 -14.26 -14.96 -7.29
C GLY A 28 -14.01 -13.85 -8.30
N LEU A 29 -13.90 -14.25 -9.58
CA LEU A 29 -13.57 -13.32 -10.67
C LEU A 29 -14.72 -13.13 -11.66
N ASP A 30 -15.82 -13.86 -11.53
CA ASP A 30 -16.90 -13.86 -12.51
C ASP A 30 -17.62 -12.51 -12.56
N THR A 31 -17.90 -11.92 -11.37
CA THR A 31 -18.54 -10.62 -11.25
C THR A 31 -17.70 -9.52 -11.90
N VAL A 32 -16.42 -9.43 -11.55
CA VAL A 32 -15.54 -8.40 -12.11
C VAL A 32 -15.28 -8.60 -13.60
N ARG A 33 -15.21 -9.86 -14.10
CA ARG A 33 -15.10 -10.16 -15.54
C ARG A 33 -16.35 -9.73 -16.30
N THR A 34 -17.53 -10.04 -15.77
CA THR A 34 -18.80 -9.61 -16.36
C THR A 34 -18.87 -8.07 -16.40
N LEU A 35 -18.52 -7.42 -15.31
CA LEU A 35 -18.49 -5.96 -15.22
C LEU A 35 -17.48 -5.35 -16.21
N ALA A 36 -16.25 -5.85 -16.27
CA ALA A 36 -15.24 -5.39 -17.23
C ALA A 36 -15.70 -5.58 -18.67
N GLY A 37 -16.32 -6.74 -18.97
CA GLY A 37 -16.93 -7.01 -20.28
C GLY A 37 -17.99 -6.02 -20.68
N ALA A 38 -18.84 -5.57 -19.73
CA ALA A 38 -19.86 -4.55 -19.96
C ALA A 38 -19.26 -3.16 -20.29
N PHE A 39 -17.99 -2.93 -19.92
CA PHE A 39 -17.22 -1.74 -20.27
C PHE A 39 -16.24 -1.99 -21.43
N GLY A 40 -16.31 -3.13 -22.12
CA GLY A 40 -15.50 -3.47 -23.28
C GLY A 40 -14.10 -3.98 -22.96
N ASN A 41 -13.88 -4.55 -21.77
CA ASN A 41 -12.59 -5.05 -21.26
C ASN A 41 -11.46 -4.01 -21.37
N PRO A 42 -11.61 -2.87 -20.71
CA PRO A 42 -10.68 -1.75 -20.86
C PRO A 42 -9.23 -2.10 -20.44
N GLN A 43 -9.04 -3.06 -19.54
CA GLN A 43 -7.74 -3.54 -19.09
C GLN A 43 -6.88 -4.20 -20.19
N ASP A 44 -7.45 -4.54 -21.34
CA ASP A 44 -6.73 -5.18 -22.45
C ASP A 44 -6.11 -4.14 -23.41
N SER A 45 -6.27 -2.84 -23.17
CA SER A 45 -5.83 -1.76 -24.09
C SER A 45 -4.48 -1.14 -23.78
N TYR A 46 -3.81 -1.52 -22.70
CA TYR A 46 -2.51 -1.00 -22.26
C TYR A 46 -1.70 -2.09 -21.53
N LYS A 47 -0.40 -1.85 -21.37
CA LYS A 47 0.49 -2.75 -20.60
C LYS A 47 0.21 -2.68 -19.12
N ILE A 48 0.48 -3.76 -18.39
CA ILE A 48 0.20 -3.82 -16.96
C ILE A 48 1.39 -4.39 -16.16
N ILE A 49 1.70 -3.75 -15.04
CA ILE A 49 2.54 -4.26 -13.96
C ILE A 49 1.61 -4.58 -12.78
N HIS A 50 1.58 -5.84 -12.35
CA HIS A 50 0.66 -6.30 -11.32
C HIS A 50 1.39 -6.59 -10.01
N VAL A 51 1.02 -5.91 -8.93
CA VAL A 51 1.78 -5.90 -7.67
C VAL A 51 0.95 -6.46 -6.52
N ALA A 52 1.34 -7.63 -6.01
CA ALA A 52 0.82 -8.25 -4.80
C ALA A 52 1.83 -8.15 -3.64
N GLY A 53 1.44 -8.61 -2.47
CA GLY A 53 2.29 -8.66 -1.27
C GLY A 53 1.49 -8.41 0.01
N THR A 54 2.12 -8.56 1.16
CA THR A 54 1.51 -8.16 2.43
C THR A 54 1.77 -6.69 2.69
N ASN A 55 3.02 -6.29 2.82
CA ASN A 55 3.46 -4.92 3.03
C ASN A 55 4.23 -4.40 1.79
N GLY A 56 4.38 -3.09 1.65
CA GLY A 56 5.20 -2.50 0.60
C GLY A 56 4.53 -2.34 -0.78
N LYS A 57 3.36 -2.93 -1.03
CA LYS A 57 2.65 -2.83 -2.32
C LYS A 57 2.52 -1.39 -2.81
N GLY A 58 1.90 -0.52 -2.02
CA GLY A 58 1.70 0.89 -2.38
C GLY A 58 3.01 1.62 -2.65
N SER A 59 4.04 1.45 -1.78
CA SER A 59 5.37 2.05 -2.00
C SER A 59 6.00 1.60 -3.32
N THR A 60 5.92 0.29 -3.61
CA THR A 60 6.43 -0.29 -4.86
C THR A 60 5.66 0.23 -6.07
N CYS A 61 4.32 0.26 -6.01
CA CYS A 61 3.48 0.77 -7.10
C CYS A 61 3.77 2.24 -7.42
N HIS A 62 3.79 3.09 -6.40
CA HIS A 62 4.06 4.52 -6.57
C HIS A 62 5.47 4.77 -7.10
N THR A 63 6.49 4.03 -6.61
CA THR A 63 7.86 4.20 -7.09
C THR A 63 8.01 3.74 -8.55
N LEU A 64 7.43 2.59 -8.92
CA LEU A 64 7.43 2.14 -10.32
C LEU A 64 6.70 3.14 -11.22
N ALA A 65 5.56 3.67 -10.79
CA ALA A 65 4.83 4.69 -11.54
C ALA A 65 5.67 5.97 -11.73
N ALA A 66 6.35 6.44 -10.67
CA ALA A 66 7.24 7.61 -10.74
C ALA A 66 8.41 7.39 -11.72
N ILE A 67 9.04 6.22 -11.69
CA ILE A 67 10.15 5.87 -12.62
C ILE A 67 9.66 5.82 -14.07
N LEU A 68 8.52 5.17 -14.32
CA LEU A 68 7.98 5.01 -15.66
C LEU A 68 7.49 6.35 -16.23
N HIS A 69 6.88 7.20 -15.41
CA HIS A 69 6.53 8.56 -15.80
C HIS A 69 7.76 9.41 -16.10
N ALA A 70 8.82 9.33 -15.27
CA ALA A 70 10.10 9.99 -15.54
C ALA A 70 10.79 9.47 -16.81
N ALA A 71 10.49 8.25 -17.25
CA ALA A 71 10.94 7.69 -18.53
C ALA A 71 10.11 8.20 -19.74
N GLY A 72 9.10 9.05 -19.51
CA GLY A 72 8.28 9.67 -20.54
C GLY A 72 7.06 8.85 -20.97
N LEU A 73 6.66 7.84 -20.17
CA LEU A 73 5.43 7.08 -20.40
C LEU A 73 4.25 7.76 -19.73
N ASN A 74 3.05 7.61 -20.31
CA ASN A 74 1.79 7.92 -19.66
C ASN A 74 1.40 6.75 -18.73
N VAL A 75 1.32 6.99 -17.42
CA VAL A 75 1.24 5.93 -16.43
C VAL A 75 -0.07 6.00 -15.64
N GLY A 76 -0.86 4.92 -15.72
CA GLY A 76 -1.95 4.67 -14.80
C GLY A 76 -1.44 4.07 -13.49
N LEU A 77 -1.99 4.49 -12.37
CA LEU A 77 -1.68 3.95 -11.04
C LEU A 77 -2.97 3.66 -10.29
N TYR A 78 -3.17 2.37 -9.93
CA TYR A 78 -4.26 1.92 -9.09
C TYR A 78 -3.74 1.39 -7.77
N THR A 79 -4.16 1.99 -6.64
CA THR A 79 -3.70 1.63 -5.29
C THR A 79 -4.85 1.59 -4.29
N SER A 80 -4.64 0.86 -3.17
CA SER A 80 -5.62 0.77 -2.10
C SER A 80 -4.98 0.47 -0.73
N PRO A 81 -5.61 0.94 0.37
CA PRO A 81 -6.74 1.86 0.43
C PRO A 81 -6.32 3.32 0.19
N HIS A 82 -7.27 4.23 0.00
CA HIS A 82 -7.03 5.68 0.08
C HIS A 82 -6.95 6.14 1.54
N LEU A 83 -6.36 7.30 1.76
CA LEU A 83 -6.28 7.95 3.08
C LEU A 83 -7.39 8.98 3.28
N VAL A 84 -7.46 10.01 2.45
CA VAL A 84 -8.36 11.15 2.61
C VAL A 84 -9.42 11.22 1.51
N ASP A 85 -9.01 11.18 0.25
CA ASP A 85 -9.91 11.29 -0.91
C ASP A 85 -10.01 9.97 -1.66
N PHE A 86 -11.22 9.53 -1.98
CA PHE A 86 -11.46 8.31 -2.78
C PHE A 86 -10.62 8.25 -4.05
N ARG A 87 -10.39 9.41 -4.70
CA ARG A 87 -9.67 9.53 -5.96
C ARG A 87 -8.17 9.20 -5.87
N GLU A 88 -7.61 9.15 -4.65
CA GLU A 88 -6.21 8.70 -4.44
C GLU A 88 -5.97 7.30 -4.99
N ARG A 89 -7.02 6.48 -5.11
CA ARG A 89 -6.95 5.12 -5.65
C ARG A 89 -6.63 5.05 -7.14
N ILE A 90 -6.94 6.10 -7.89
CA ILE A 90 -6.90 6.10 -9.35
C ILE A 90 -6.18 7.37 -9.81
N ARG A 91 -5.00 7.21 -10.34
CA ARG A 91 -4.17 8.32 -10.82
C ARG A 91 -3.67 8.05 -12.25
N VAL A 92 -3.49 9.12 -12.99
CA VAL A 92 -2.77 9.10 -14.27
C VAL A 92 -1.70 10.18 -14.19
N ASP A 93 -0.44 9.82 -14.42
CA ASP A 93 0.72 10.72 -14.33
C ASP A 93 0.79 11.51 -13.00
N GLY A 94 0.44 10.84 -11.90
CA GLY A 94 0.39 11.42 -10.56
C GLY A 94 -0.91 12.14 -10.22
N GLU A 95 -1.70 12.56 -11.19
CA GLU A 95 -2.95 13.29 -11.00
C GLU A 95 -4.12 12.36 -10.68
N MET A 96 -4.89 12.70 -9.66
CA MET A 96 -6.09 11.94 -9.28
C MET A 96 -7.16 12.02 -10.37
N ILE A 97 -7.91 10.93 -10.58
CA ILE A 97 -9.09 10.92 -11.44
C ILE A 97 -9.99 12.13 -11.15
N PRO A 98 -10.45 12.88 -12.15
CA PRO A 98 -11.35 14.01 -11.96
C PRO A 98 -12.66 13.60 -11.28
N ARG A 99 -13.23 14.49 -10.46
CA ARG A 99 -14.49 14.24 -9.73
C ARG A 99 -15.65 13.92 -10.67
N GLU A 100 -15.72 14.60 -11.78
CA GLU A 100 -16.73 14.41 -12.84
C GLU A 100 -16.62 13.02 -13.48
N GLU A 101 -15.42 12.46 -13.58
CA GLU A 101 -15.21 11.14 -14.17
C GLU A 101 -15.65 10.00 -13.23
N VAL A 102 -15.47 10.17 -11.92
CA VAL A 102 -16.05 9.27 -10.93
C VAL A 102 -17.57 9.26 -11.03
N ALA A 103 -18.20 10.45 -11.08
CA ALA A 103 -19.65 10.58 -11.21
C ALA A 103 -20.15 10.01 -12.56
N SER A 104 -19.41 10.25 -13.64
CA SER A 104 -19.70 9.74 -14.98
C SER A 104 -19.65 8.20 -15.02
N PHE A 105 -18.63 7.58 -14.43
CA PHE A 105 -18.53 6.12 -14.38
C PHE A 105 -19.70 5.50 -13.62
N VAL A 106 -20.03 6.02 -12.44
CA VAL A 106 -21.18 5.55 -11.65
C VAL A 106 -22.48 5.71 -12.42
N GLY A 107 -22.64 6.83 -13.14
CA GLY A 107 -23.79 7.07 -14.01
C GLY A 107 -23.89 6.05 -15.14
N ARG A 108 -22.79 5.74 -15.82
CA ARG A 108 -22.74 4.71 -16.88
C ARG A 108 -23.03 3.32 -16.32
N TYR A 109 -22.46 2.95 -15.19
CA TYR A 109 -22.75 1.69 -14.52
C TYR A 109 -24.25 1.52 -14.21
N ARG A 110 -24.87 2.53 -13.64
CA ARG A 110 -26.32 2.50 -13.30
C ARG A 110 -27.26 2.41 -14.51
N ASN A 111 -26.77 2.79 -15.68
CA ASN A 111 -27.51 2.73 -16.94
C ASN A 111 -27.21 1.44 -17.74
N LEU A 112 -26.38 0.54 -17.21
CA LEU A 112 -26.18 -0.76 -17.85
C LEU A 112 -27.46 -1.58 -17.83
N ASN A 113 -27.62 -2.47 -18.84
CA ASN A 113 -28.74 -3.38 -18.89
C ASN A 113 -28.79 -4.25 -17.61
N PRO A 114 -29.91 -4.30 -16.87
CA PRO A 114 -30.06 -5.12 -15.68
C PRO A 114 -29.75 -6.61 -15.88
N ASP A 115 -29.95 -7.14 -17.08
CA ASP A 115 -29.66 -8.53 -17.42
C ASP A 115 -28.15 -8.83 -17.49
N VAL A 116 -27.31 -7.80 -17.56
CA VAL A 116 -25.84 -7.89 -17.66
C VAL A 116 -25.18 -7.61 -16.31
N VAL A 117 -25.88 -6.90 -15.42
CA VAL A 117 -25.31 -6.40 -14.17
C VAL A 117 -25.51 -7.40 -13.05
N VAL A 118 -24.42 -7.95 -12.61
CA VAL A 118 -24.27 -8.63 -11.33
C VAL A 118 -24.07 -7.60 -10.22
N ASP A 119 -24.36 -7.95 -8.99
CA ASP A 119 -24.16 -7.12 -7.80
C ASP A 119 -22.66 -7.05 -7.40
N PRO A 120 -21.87 -6.08 -7.92
CA PRO A 120 -20.44 -5.99 -7.66
C PRO A 120 -20.17 -5.42 -6.26
N SER A 121 -19.07 -5.84 -5.68
CA SER A 121 -18.51 -5.21 -4.49
C SER A 121 -17.96 -3.82 -4.80
N PHE A 122 -17.74 -3.01 -3.76
CA PHE A 122 -17.07 -1.72 -3.88
C PHE A 122 -15.71 -1.84 -4.60
N PHE A 123 -14.93 -2.90 -4.29
CA PHE A 123 -13.62 -3.07 -4.86
C PHE A 123 -13.69 -3.45 -6.35
N GLU A 124 -14.63 -4.31 -6.75
CA GLU A 124 -14.84 -4.64 -8.17
C GLU A 124 -15.25 -3.43 -9.00
N LEU A 125 -16.17 -2.59 -8.48
CA LEU A 125 -16.55 -1.34 -9.15
C LEU A 125 -15.38 -0.37 -9.30
N THR A 126 -14.58 -0.19 -8.23
CA THR A 126 -13.46 0.75 -8.27
C THR A 126 -12.32 0.22 -9.15
N THR A 127 -12.12 -1.09 -9.21
CA THR A 127 -11.16 -1.73 -10.13
C THR A 127 -11.52 -1.47 -11.59
N VAL A 128 -12.77 -1.73 -11.98
CA VAL A 128 -13.21 -1.50 -13.37
C VAL A 128 -13.26 0.00 -13.69
N MET A 129 -13.59 0.87 -12.72
CA MET A 129 -13.50 2.32 -12.88
C MET A 129 -12.05 2.76 -13.21
N ALA A 130 -11.07 2.19 -12.52
CA ALA A 130 -9.66 2.47 -12.81
C ALA A 130 -9.28 2.01 -14.20
N PHE A 131 -9.65 0.80 -14.59
CA PHE A 131 -9.37 0.25 -15.91
C PHE A 131 -9.99 1.09 -17.02
N ASP A 132 -11.26 1.47 -16.89
CA ASP A 132 -11.97 2.34 -17.85
C ASP A 132 -11.31 3.72 -17.97
N TRP A 133 -10.90 4.31 -16.85
CA TRP A 133 -10.24 5.61 -16.85
C TRP A 133 -8.88 5.54 -17.54
N PHE A 134 -8.07 4.54 -17.27
CA PHE A 134 -6.76 4.36 -17.90
C PHE A 134 -6.89 4.15 -19.40
N ALA A 135 -7.84 3.32 -19.85
CA ALA A 135 -8.10 3.13 -21.29
C ALA A 135 -8.53 4.44 -21.98
N ARG A 136 -9.38 5.23 -21.35
CA ARG A 136 -9.86 6.50 -21.89
C ARG A 136 -8.77 7.58 -21.91
N CYS A 137 -7.83 7.53 -20.98
CA CYS A 137 -6.65 8.40 -20.98
C CYS A 137 -5.58 7.96 -21.97
N GLY A 138 -5.68 6.73 -22.52
CA GLY A 138 -4.67 6.19 -23.44
C GLY A 138 -3.32 6.01 -22.75
N VAL A 139 -3.30 5.47 -21.52
CA VAL A 139 -2.04 5.21 -20.82
C VAL A 139 -1.19 4.16 -21.55
N ASP A 140 0.13 4.31 -21.52
CA ASP A 140 1.05 3.32 -22.09
C ASP A 140 1.14 2.08 -21.20
N VAL A 141 1.09 2.30 -19.89
CA VAL A 141 1.20 1.27 -18.86
C VAL A 141 0.39 1.64 -17.61
N ALA A 142 -0.18 0.63 -16.96
CA ALA A 142 -0.78 0.78 -15.64
C ALA A 142 -0.05 -0.06 -14.60
N VAL A 143 0.26 0.53 -13.44
CA VAL A 143 0.76 -0.17 -12.26
C VAL A 143 -0.45 -0.43 -11.35
N ILE A 144 -0.77 -1.71 -11.16
CA ILE A 144 -1.99 -2.15 -10.50
C ILE A 144 -1.65 -2.86 -9.19
N GLU A 145 -2.07 -2.29 -8.07
CA GLU A 145 -1.97 -2.90 -6.75
C GLU A 145 -3.10 -3.89 -6.52
N VAL A 146 -2.76 -5.12 -6.10
CA VAL A 146 -3.71 -6.12 -5.59
C VAL A 146 -4.31 -5.63 -4.27
N GLY A 147 -5.62 -5.71 -4.15
CA GLY A 147 -6.30 -5.32 -2.91
C GLY A 147 -6.09 -6.32 -1.78
N LEU A 148 -6.31 -7.61 -2.03
CA LEU A 148 -6.21 -8.68 -1.04
C LEU A 148 -5.81 -10.01 -1.67
N GLY A 149 -4.75 -10.64 -1.13
CA GLY A 149 -4.26 -11.94 -1.63
C GLY A 149 -3.61 -11.80 -3.00
N GLY A 150 -4.29 -12.22 -4.03
CA GLY A 150 -3.89 -12.17 -5.44
C GLY A 150 -4.81 -13.04 -6.30
N ARG A 151 -4.90 -14.34 -6.02
CA ARG A 151 -5.58 -15.35 -6.82
C ARG A 151 -7.04 -15.01 -7.15
N LEU A 152 -7.79 -14.58 -6.17
CA LEU A 152 -9.22 -14.20 -6.29
C LEU A 152 -9.47 -12.69 -6.13
N ASP A 153 -8.41 -11.90 -6.24
CA ASP A 153 -8.54 -10.43 -6.20
C ASP A 153 -9.14 -9.91 -7.50
N SER A 154 -9.99 -8.89 -7.39
CA SER A 154 -10.68 -8.31 -8.57
C SER A 154 -9.72 -7.78 -9.63
N THR A 155 -8.49 -7.42 -9.24
CA THR A 155 -7.46 -6.99 -10.21
C THR A 155 -6.90 -8.15 -11.04
N ASN A 156 -7.10 -9.42 -10.61
CA ASN A 156 -6.47 -10.59 -11.24
C ASN A 156 -7.15 -11.07 -12.53
N ILE A 157 -7.87 -10.18 -13.20
CA ILE A 157 -8.40 -10.39 -14.56
C ILE A 157 -7.47 -9.82 -15.64
N VAL A 158 -6.33 -9.26 -15.24
CA VAL A 158 -5.37 -8.59 -16.14
C VAL A 158 -4.34 -9.56 -16.73
N ASN A 159 -3.80 -9.17 -17.90
CA ASN A 159 -2.65 -9.81 -18.54
C ASN A 159 -1.41 -8.94 -18.27
N ALA A 160 -0.69 -9.24 -17.19
CA ALA A 160 0.46 -8.46 -16.78
C ALA A 160 1.72 -8.78 -17.60
N GLU A 161 2.54 -7.75 -17.91
CA GLU A 161 3.88 -7.89 -18.49
C GLU A 161 4.87 -8.47 -17.46
N ILE A 162 4.76 -8.02 -16.20
CA ILE A 162 5.47 -8.60 -15.06
C ILE A 162 4.54 -8.67 -13.85
N GLY A 163 4.73 -9.70 -13.03
CA GLY A 163 4.17 -9.78 -11.69
C GLY A 163 5.20 -9.39 -10.63
N VAL A 164 4.75 -8.79 -9.54
CA VAL A 164 5.60 -8.45 -8.39
C VAL A 164 4.91 -8.93 -7.12
N ILE A 165 5.63 -9.65 -6.26
CA ILE A 165 5.20 -9.97 -4.89
C ILE A 165 6.21 -9.31 -3.94
N THR A 166 5.79 -8.29 -3.20
CA THR A 166 6.71 -7.49 -2.37
C THR A 166 7.26 -8.27 -1.18
N ASN A 167 6.40 -8.94 -0.45
CA ASN A 167 6.73 -9.86 0.63
C ASN A 167 5.53 -10.73 1.03
N VAL A 168 5.77 -11.69 1.93
CA VAL A 168 4.75 -12.52 2.57
C VAL A 168 4.92 -12.46 4.07
N SER A 169 3.91 -11.98 4.78
CA SER A 169 3.84 -11.98 6.24
C SER A 169 2.38 -12.15 6.70
N PHE A 170 2.17 -12.38 8.00
CA PHE A 170 0.82 -12.55 8.55
C PHE A 170 0.03 -11.25 8.46
N ASP A 171 -1.03 -11.28 7.70
CA ASP A 171 -2.12 -10.29 7.67
C ASP A 171 -3.35 -10.93 7.02
N HIS A 172 -4.53 -10.43 7.36
CA HIS A 172 -5.80 -10.93 6.82
C HIS A 172 -5.97 -12.46 6.93
N CYS A 173 -5.51 -13.05 8.04
CA CYS A 173 -5.47 -14.51 8.22
C CYS A 173 -6.84 -15.18 8.08
N ALA A 174 -7.91 -14.49 8.44
CA ALA A 174 -9.28 -15.00 8.27
C ALA A 174 -9.67 -15.26 6.80
N GLN A 175 -9.04 -14.56 5.84
CA GLN A 175 -9.30 -14.70 4.39
C GLN A 175 -8.21 -15.47 3.67
N LEU A 176 -6.94 -15.27 4.06
CA LEU A 176 -5.78 -15.78 3.32
C LEU A 176 -5.20 -17.06 3.94
N GLY A 177 -5.63 -17.42 5.16
CA GLY A 177 -5.12 -18.59 5.88
C GLY A 177 -4.19 -18.23 7.03
N HIS A 178 -3.90 -19.25 7.85
CA HIS A 178 -3.19 -19.10 9.12
C HIS A 178 -1.72 -19.55 9.06
N THR A 179 -1.19 -19.79 7.85
CA THR A 179 0.23 -20.10 7.63
C THR A 179 0.80 -19.23 6.52
N LEU A 180 2.10 -18.94 6.56
CA LEU A 180 2.77 -18.17 5.50
C LEU A 180 2.59 -18.83 4.14
N ARG A 181 2.61 -20.17 4.08
CA ARG A 181 2.38 -20.94 2.85
C ARG A 181 0.97 -20.73 2.28
N GLN A 182 -0.07 -20.66 3.11
CA GLN A 182 -1.43 -20.37 2.65
C GLN A 182 -1.52 -18.96 2.08
N ILE A 183 -0.91 -17.97 2.76
CA ILE A 183 -0.86 -16.59 2.30
C ILE A 183 -0.06 -16.49 0.99
N ALA A 184 1.05 -17.22 0.88
CA ALA A 184 1.84 -17.31 -0.34
C ALA A 184 1.04 -17.92 -1.51
N TYR A 185 0.24 -18.97 -1.26
CA TYR A 185 -0.66 -19.57 -2.24
C TYR A 185 -1.64 -18.54 -2.83
N GLU A 186 -2.26 -17.72 -2.00
CA GLU A 186 -3.17 -16.68 -2.50
C GLU A 186 -2.42 -15.61 -3.33
N LYS A 187 -1.18 -15.28 -2.95
CA LYS A 187 -0.37 -14.30 -3.68
C LYS A 187 0.21 -14.87 -4.98
N SER A 188 0.59 -16.14 -4.99
CA SER A 188 1.11 -16.82 -6.20
C SER A 188 0.08 -16.87 -7.34
N GLY A 189 -1.20 -16.69 -7.04
CA GLY A 189 -2.27 -16.60 -8.04
C GLY A 189 -2.13 -15.49 -9.07
N ILE A 190 -1.19 -14.56 -8.91
CA ILE A 190 -0.84 -13.58 -9.95
C ILE A 190 0.23 -14.11 -10.94
N MET A 191 0.85 -15.28 -10.68
CA MET A 191 1.80 -15.88 -11.60
C MET A 191 1.12 -16.21 -12.95
N ARG A 192 1.88 -16.05 -14.01
CA ARG A 192 1.45 -16.41 -15.38
C ARG A 192 2.59 -17.12 -16.10
N SER A 193 2.22 -18.09 -16.94
CA SER A 193 3.19 -18.82 -17.76
C SER A 193 3.95 -17.86 -18.70
N GLY A 194 5.28 -17.98 -18.71
CA GLY A 194 6.16 -17.15 -19.52
C GLY A 194 6.33 -15.70 -19.04
N VAL A 195 5.63 -15.29 -18.00
CA VAL A 195 5.71 -13.92 -17.45
C VAL A 195 6.68 -13.89 -16.27
N PRO A 196 7.61 -12.92 -16.23
CA PRO A 196 8.50 -12.71 -15.09
C PRO A 196 7.73 -12.39 -13.82
N LEU A 197 8.12 -13.04 -12.72
CA LEU A 197 7.65 -12.74 -11.38
C LEU A 197 8.82 -12.28 -10.51
N ILE A 198 8.78 -11.04 -10.07
CA ILE A 198 9.73 -10.49 -9.10
C ILE A 198 9.20 -10.80 -7.71
N CYS A 199 10.00 -11.48 -6.90
CA CYS A 199 9.66 -11.75 -5.51
C CYS A 199 10.63 -11.01 -4.60
N GLY A 200 10.09 -10.20 -3.69
CA GLY A 200 10.84 -9.50 -2.65
C GLY A 200 11.24 -10.42 -1.51
N GLU A 201 11.43 -9.85 -0.33
CA GLU A 201 11.85 -10.63 0.84
C GLU A 201 10.76 -11.59 1.31
N THR A 202 11.15 -12.85 1.50
CA THR A 202 10.30 -13.89 2.06
C THR A 202 11.08 -14.79 3.01
N ASP A 203 10.36 -15.47 3.89
CA ASP A 203 10.87 -16.62 4.63
C ASP A 203 11.34 -17.74 3.68
N ALA A 204 12.33 -18.54 4.13
CA ALA A 204 12.91 -19.61 3.31
C ALA A 204 11.87 -20.68 2.89
N GLU A 205 10.88 -20.98 3.75
CA GLU A 205 9.76 -21.91 3.40
C GLU A 205 8.92 -21.33 2.26
N VAL A 206 8.62 -20.03 2.34
CA VAL A 206 7.85 -19.32 1.30
C VAL A 206 8.62 -19.21 -0.01
N GLN A 207 9.94 -18.97 0.07
CA GLN A 207 10.79 -18.97 -1.11
C GLN A 207 10.74 -20.33 -1.83
N GLY A 208 10.96 -21.43 -1.11
CA GLY A 208 10.90 -22.79 -1.67
C GLY A 208 9.52 -23.12 -2.27
N TYR A 209 8.45 -22.60 -1.66
CA TYR A 209 7.11 -22.70 -2.21
C TYR A 209 7.00 -21.95 -3.56
N PHE A 210 7.44 -20.69 -3.65
CA PHE A 210 7.40 -19.92 -4.89
C PHE A 210 8.27 -20.52 -6.00
N GLU A 211 9.42 -21.10 -5.67
CA GLU A 211 10.28 -21.80 -6.62
C GLU A 211 9.54 -23.00 -7.24
N THR A 212 8.80 -23.76 -6.42
CA THR A 212 7.98 -24.90 -6.88
C THR A 212 6.83 -24.44 -7.77
N GLU A 213 6.05 -23.47 -7.32
CA GLU A 213 4.91 -22.91 -8.06
C GLU A 213 5.35 -22.29 -9.40
N ALA A 214 6.48 -21.60 -9.42
CA ALA A 214 7.01 -21.00 -10.64
C ALA A 214 7.36 -22.07 -11.68
N LEU A 215 7.96 -23.18 -11.25
CA LEU A 215 8.25 -24.32 -12.13
C LEU A 215 6.96 -24.96 -12.66
N GLU A 216 5.96 -25.20 -11.81
CA GLU A 216 4.68 -25.81 -12.18
C GLU A 216 3.89 -24.93 -13.15
N HIS A 217 3.92 -23.60 -12.97
CA HIS A 217 3.20 -22.65 -13.83
C HIS A 217 4.02 -22.17 -15.04
N GLY A 218 5.29 -22.53 -15.12
CA GLY A 218 6.20 -22.06 -16.18
C GLY A 218 6.48 -20.54 -16.09
N ALA A 219 6.44 -19.97 -14.88
CA ALA A 219 6.78 -18.58 -14.64
C ALA A 219 8.30 -18.38 -14.46
N ASN A 220 8.82 -17.24 -14.85
CA ASN A 220 10.22 -16.88 -14.61
C ASN A 220 10.36 -16.14 -13.26
N LEU A 221 10.75 -16.87 -12.20
CA LEU A 221 10.89 -16.30 -10.86
C LEU A 221 12.25 -15.63 -10.68
N ILE A 222 12.22 -14.38 -10.19
CA ILE A 222 13.39 -13.57 -9.86
C ILE A 222 13.30 -13.16 -8.39
N MET A 223 14.20 -13.67 -7.55
CA MET A 223 14.32 -13.26 -6.15
C MET A 223 15.13 -11.96 -6.06
N ALA A 224 14.48 -10.88 -5.64
CA ALA A 224 15.04 -9.53 -5.67
C ALA A 224 16.32 -9.39 -4.84
N GLN A 225 16.45 -10.10 -3.72
CA GLN A 225 17.65 -10.11 -2.89
C GLN A 225 18.84 -10.73 -3.61
N ASN A 226 18.61 -11.84 -4.30
CA ASN A 226 19.68 -12.54 -5.04
C ASN A 226 20.06 -11.80 -6.33
N ASP A 227 19.12 -11.03 -6.89
CA ASP A 227 19.31 -10.27 -8.12
C ASP A 227 20.06 -8.95 -7.91
N ASN A 228 20.20 -8.48 -6.67
CA ASN A 228 20.88 -7.23 -6.31
C ASN A 228 22.03 -7.44 -5.31
N PRO A 229 23.04 -8.30 -5.61
CA PRO A 229 24.16 -8.50 -4.73
C PRO A 229 25.00 -7.21 -4.64
N GLY A 230 25.35 -6.81 -3.41
CA GLY A 230 26.22 -5.67 -3.16
C GLY A 230 25.52 -4.30 -3.16
N VAL A 231 24.19 -4.24 -3.29
CA VAL A 231 23.43 -3.02 -3.04
C VAL A 231 23.50 -2.69 -1.55
N GLY A 232 23.91 -1.47 -1.23
CA GLY A 232 24.01 -0.95 0.13
C GLY A 232 23.03 0.22 0.36
N PHE A 233 22.67 0.43 1.64
CA PHE A 233 21.77 1.49 2.05
C PHE A 233 22.45 2.38 3.09
N ILE A 234 22.29 3.69 2.92
CA ILE A 234 22.67 4.71 3.91
C ILE A 234 21.36 5.40 4.29
N ASP A 235 20.91 5.11 5.50
CA ASP A 235 19.61 5.58 5.97
C ASP A 235 19.61 7.09 6.18
N SER A 236 18.42 7.63 6.06
CA SER A 236 18.09 8.99 6.40
C SER A 236 18.26 9.23 7.91
N GLU A 237 18.88 10.30 8.30
CA GLU A 237 18.84 10.74 9.69
C GLU A 237 17.40 11.21 10.01
N ASN A 238 16.69 10.45 10.85
CA ASN A 238 15.32 10.73 11.31
C ASN A 238 14.28 10.94 10.19
N GLY A 239 14.52 10.45 8.98
CA GLY A 239 13.61 10.63 7.85
C GLY A 239 13.64 12.01 7.19
N LEU A 240 14.57 12.88 7.59
CA LEU A 240 14.63 14.28 7.13
C LEU A 240 15.35 14.47 5.78
N THR A 241 16.09 13.47 5.35
CA THR A 241 16.81 13.45 4.06
C THR A 241 16.43 12.16 3.30
N PRO A 242 16.54 12.12 1.97
CA PRO A 242 16.38 10.89 1.22
C PRO A 242 17.34 9.79 1.71
N MET A 243 16.92 8.54 1.63
CA MET A 243 17.80 7.38 1.79
C MET A 243 18.72 7.27 0.58
N ARG A 244 20.03 7.03 0.80
CA ARG A 244 21.01 6.81 -0.27
C ARG A 244 21.15 5.34 -0.54
N ILE A 245 21.02 4.91 -1.79
CA ILE A 245 21.23 3.53 -2.25
C ILE A 245 22.49 3.50 -3.11
N THR A 246 23.42 2.63 -2.78
CA THR A 246 24.71 2.51 -3.44
C THR A 246 24.90 1.14 -4.09
N GLY A 247 25.78 1.04 -5.06
CA GLY A 247 26.10 -0.24 -5.71
C GLY A 247 24.99 -0.76 -6.64
N THR A 248 24.05 0.09 -7.07
CA THR A 248 23.00 -0.32 -7.99
C THR A 248 23.49 -0.34 -9.44
N PRO A 249 22.84 -1.10 -10.33
CA PRO A 249 23.17 -1.10 -11.76
C PRO A 249 22.85 0.23 -12.44
N PHE A 250 22.14 1.15 -11.79
CA PHE A 250 21.77 2.48 -12.29
C PHE A 250 22.65 3.60 -11.69
N GLY A 251 23.76 3.23 -11.00
CA GLY A 251 24.56 4.13 -10.19
C GLY A 251 23.98 4.33 -8.79
N ASP A 252 24.49 5.31 -8.08
CA ASP A 252 23.95 5.68 -6.76
C ASP A 252 22.62 6.43 -6.91
N LEU A 253 21.68 6.12 -6.03
CA LEU A 253 20.30 6.64 -6.06
C LEU A 253 19.97 7.35 -4.75
N ASP A 254 19.24 8.44 -4.83
CA ASP A 254 18.54 9.03 -3.69
C ASP A 254 17.11 8.53 -3.71
N PHE A 255 16.64 7.93 -2.61
CA PHE A 255 15.30 7.40 -2.52
C PHE A 255 14.50 8.24 -1.50
N GLN A 256 13.44 8.87 -1.97
CA GLN A 256 12.62 9.77 -1.16
C GLN A 256 11.95 9.05 0.02
N LEU A 257 11.60 7.77 -0.13
CA LEU A 257 10.97 6.99 0.93
C LEU A 257 12.03 6.50 1.91
N THR A 258 11.90 6.85 3.19
CA THR A 258 12.98 6.78 4.18
C THR A 258 12.79 5.75 5.29
N GLY A 259 11.68 5.01 5.31
CA GLY A 259 11.47 3.97 6.31
C GLY A 259 12.38 2.75 6.10
N ILE A 260 12.82 2.06 7.16
CA ILE A 260 13.67 0.85 7.09
C ILE A 260 13.07 -0.22 6.16
N CYS A 261 11.74 -0.36 6.16
CA CYS A 261 11.03 -1.27 5.26
C CYS A 261 11.27 -0.96 3.77
N GLN A 262 11.73 0.24 3.43
CA GLN A 262 11.99 0.63 2.05
C GLN A 262 13.26 0.01 1.47
N HIS A 263 14.17 -0.54 2.29
CA HIS A 263 15.32 -1.32 1.79
C HIS A 263 14.82 -2.49 0.93
N GLN A 264 13.91 -3.28 1.46
CA GLN A 264 13.36 -4.44 0.75
C GLN A 264 12.51 -4.04 -0.46
N ASN A 265 11.72 -2.98 -0.30
CA ASN A 265 10.95 -2.44 -1.43
C ASN A 265 11.87 -1.95 -2.55
N ALA A 266 12.99 -1.29 -2.21
CA ALA A 266 13.97 -0.82 -3.20
C ALA A 266 14.59 -1.97 -4.00
N LEU A 267 15.03 -3.05 -3.34
CA LEU A 267 15.55 -4.24 -4.05
C LEU A 267 14.51 -4.81 -5.02
N THR A 268 13.25 -4.90 -4.58
CA THR A 268 12.14 -5.38 -5.41
C THR A 268 11.90 -4.47 -6.63
N ILE A 269 11.92 -3.15 -6.42
CA ILE A 269 11.77 -2.14 -7.48
C ILE A 269 12.93 -2.22 -8.47
N LEU A 270 14.17 -2.28 -7.97
CA LEU A 270 15.37 -2.37 -8.83
C LEU A 270 15.32 -3.61 -9.72
N SER A 271 14.93 -4.77 -9.17
CA SER A 271 14.76 -6.00 -9.96
C SER A 271 13.64 -5.86 -11.00
N ALA A 272 12.50 -5.25 -10.64
CA ALA A 272 11.43 -5.00 -11.59
C ALA A 272 11.88 -4.10 -12.75
N VAL A 273 12.59 -3.02 -12.46
CA VAL A 273 13.13 -2.12 -13.49
C VAL A 273 14.18 -2.82 -14.36
N LYS A 274 15.10 -3.59 -13.77
CA LYS A 274 16.06 -4.40 -14.53
C LYS A 274 15.36 -5.34 -15.50
N GLN A 275 14.33 -6.03 -15.03
CA GLN A 275 13.58 -6.97 -15.85
C GLN A 275 12.82 -6.27 -16.99
N LEU A 276 12.17 -5.13 -16.72
CA LEU A 276 11.51 -4.32 -17.76
C LEU A 276 12.50 -3.88 -18.83
N LYS A 277 13.70 -3.39 -18.44
CA LYS A 277 14.77 -3.04 -19.38
C LYS A 277 15.25 -4.25 -20.20
N ALA A 278 15.40 -5.43 -19.57
CA ALA A 278 15.75 -6.68 -20.26
C ALA A 278 14.69 -7.11 -21.29
N MET A 279 13.40 -6.77 -21.04
CA MET A 279 12.29 -6.97 -21.98
C MET A 279 12.22 -5.91 -23.08
N GLY A 280 13.17 -4.97 -23.13
CA GLY A 280 13.26 -3.95 -24.18
C GLY A 280 12.49 -2.66 -23.89
N TRP A 281 12.05 -2.43 -22.64
CA TRP A 281 11.44 -1.14 -22.27
C TRP A 281 12.51 -0.04 -22.22
N SER A 282 12.17 1.12 -22.80
CA SER A 282 13.05 2.29 -22.80
C SER A 282 12.95 3.03 -21.45
N ILE A 283 13.75 2.62 -20.46
CA ILE A 283 13.84 3.25 -19.14
C ILE A 283 15.28 3.73 -18.95
N PRO A 284 15.60 5.00 -19.22
CA PRO A 284 16.93 5.56 -18.97
C PRO A 284 17.31 5.49 -17.49
N ASP A 285 18.61 5.34 -17.17
CA ASP A 285 19.06 5.32 -15.77
C ASP A 285 18.74 6.64 -15.06
N GLU A 286 18.75 7.75 -15.76
CA GLU A 286 18.34 9.06 -15.22
C GLU A 286 16.86 9.10 -14.84
N ALA A 287 15.99 8.34 -15.54
CA ALA A 287 14.59 8.22 -15.16
C ALA A 287 14.43 7.41 -13.86
N VAL A 288 15.25 6.38 -13.64
CA VAL A 288 15.28 5.64 -12.38
C VAL A 288 15.67 6.55 -11.22
N LYS A 289 16.76 7.35 -11.41
CA LYS A 289 17.21 8.34 -10.41
C LYS A 289 16.11 9.37 -10.10
N ALA A 290 15.55 9.97 -11.13
CA ALA A 290 14.51 11.00 -10.98
C ALA A 290 13.25 10.46 -10.30
N GLY A 291 12.76 9.28 -10.73
CA GLY A 291 11.57 8.67 -10.18
C GLY A 291 11.72 8.28 -8.71
N MET A 292 12.86 7.69 -8.33
CA MET A 292 13.11 7.34 -6.93
C MET A 292 13.30 8.57 -6.03
N ALA A 293 13.85 9.64 -6.54
CA ALA A 293 14.08 10.86 -5.78
C ALA A 293 12.82 11.68 -5.47
N CYS A 294 11.69 11.44 -6.17
CA CYS A 294 10.49 12.26 -6.05
C CYS A 294 9.17 11.46 -5.98
N VAL A 295 9.20 10.26 -5.41
CA VAL A 295 8.04 9.34 -5.38
C VAL A 295 6.78 10.00 -4.78
N ALA A 296 6.88 10.53 -3.57
CA ALA A 296 5.75 11.14 -2.88
C ALA A 296 5.28 12.42 -3.60
N ASP A 297 6.22 13.23 -4.06
CA ASP A 297 5.94 14.51 -4.72
C ASP A 297 5.26 14.32 -6.09
N SER A 298 5.70 13.31 -6.86
CA SER A 298 5.17 13.05 -8.21
C SER A 298 3.92 12.19 -8.25
N THR A 299 3.66 11.39 -7.20
CA THR A 299 2.55 10.43 -7.21
C THR A 299 1.54 10.63 -6.07
N GLY A 300 1.83 11.53 -5.13
CA GLY A 300 0.97 11.81 -3.98
C GLY A 300 0.89 10.67 -2.96
N LEU A 301 1.95 9.86 -2.80
CA LEU A 301 2.04 8.85 -1.76
C LEU A 301 2.17 9.50 -0.38
N ASN A 302 1.29 9.16 0.53
CA ASN A 302 1.30 9.65 1.92
C ASN A 302 1.34 8.51 2.94
N GLY A 303 1.70 8.83 4.20
CA GLY A 303 1.64 7.93 5.34
C GLY A 303 2.66 6.79 5.33
N ARG A 304 3.85 7.00 4.76
CA ARG A 304 4.98 6.06 4.78
C ARG A 304 6.19 6.75 5.40
N TRP A 305 6.37 6.61 6.71
CA TRP A 305 7.35 7.34 7.51
C TRP A 305 7.37 8.84 7.15
N MET A 306 6.18 9.41 7.10
CA MET A 306 5.95 10.77 6.61
C MET A 306 6.26 11.79 7.70
N VAL A 307 7.20 12.69 7.43
CA VAL A 307 7.55 13.79 8.33
C VAL A 307 6.54 14.91 8.20
N LEU A 308 5.85 15.23 9.29
CA LEU A 308 4.81 16.26 9.38
C LEU A 308 5.32 17.56 10.03
N GLY A 309 6.34 17.46 10.88
CA GLY A 309 6.92 18.58 11.61
C GLY A 309 8.35 18.31 12.02
N ARG A 310 9.12 19.37 12.29
CA ARG A 310 10.55 19.28 12.61
C ARG A 310 10.87 19.63 14.07
N SER A 311 9.92 20.22 14.81
CA SER A 311 10.17 20.71 16.18
C SER A 311 8.84 20.78 16.97
N PRO A 312 8.47 19.72 17.72
CA PRO A 312 9.14 18.42 17.81
C PRO A 312 9.13 17.68 16.46
N LEU A 313 10.09 16.78 16.26
CA LEU A 313 10.08 15.93 15.07
C LEU A 313 8.80 15.08 15.07
N THR A 314 7.94 15.29 14.10
CA THR A 314 6.64 14.59 14.03
C THR A 314 6.59 13.71 12.80
N VAL A 315 6.33 12.42 12.99
CA VAL A 315 6.29 11.41 11.94
C VAL A 315 4.99 10.62 12.02
N CYS A 316 4.42 10.24 10.88
CA CYS A 316 3.32 9.27 10.84
C CYS A 316 3.61 8.11 9.88
N ASP A 317 3.05 6.94 10.22
CA ASP A 317 3.11 5.75 9.37
C ASP A 317 1.84 4.90 9.48
N THR A 318 1.43 4.28 8.37
CA THR A 318 0.22 3.46 8.26
C THR A 318 0.42 1.99 8.62
N GLY A 319 1.57 1.61 9.16
CA GLY A 319 1.84 0.25 9.64
C GLY A 319 0.76 -0.24 10.60
N HIS A 320 0.24 -1.47 10.35
CA HIS A 320 -0.93 -1.97 11.05
C HIS A 320 -0.93 -3.48 11.31
N ASN A 321 0.13 -4.19 10.96
CA ASN A 321 0.32 -5.61 11.19
C ASN A 321 1.69 -5.90 11.82
N GLU A 322 1.87 -7.11 12.36
CA GLU A 322 3.09 -7.51 13.05
C GLU A 322 4.35 -7.28 12.19
N GLY A 323 4.34 -7.74 10.92
CA GLY A 323 5.51 -7.61 10.04
C GLY A 323 5.92 -6.16 9.81
N GLY A 324 4.97 -5.24 9.67
CA GLY A 324 5.25 -3.80 9.59
C GLY A 324 5.77 -3.23 10.90
N TRP A 325 5.17 -3.63 12.03
CA TRP A 325 5.55 -3.12 13.35
C TRP A 325 6.90 -3.61 13.86
N ARG A 326 7.39 -4.76 13.42
CA ARG A 326 8.78 -5.18 13.72
C ARG A 326 9.79 -4.15 13.23
N LEU A 327 9.63 -3.66 12.00
CA LEU A 327 10.51 -2.64 11.43
C LEU A 327 10.24 -1.23 11.99
N LEU A 328 8.97 -0.88 12.18
CA LEU A 328 8.61 0.42 12.76
C LEU A 328 9.10 0.59 14.20
N SER A 329 9.05 -0.46 15.02
CA SER A 329 9.54 -0.40 16.40
C SER A 329 11.04 -0.12 16.46
N GLU A 330 11.84 -0.71 15.58
CA GLU A 330 13.27 -0.42 15.44
C GLU A 330 13.52 1.05 15.10
N GLN A 331 12.73 1.62 14.16
CA GLN A 331 12.81 3.03 13.82
C GLN A 331 12.38 3.96 14.96
N LEU A 332 11.34 3.59 15.73
CA LEU A 332 10.90 4.37 16.89
C LEU A 332 11.98 4.46 17.98
N VAL A 333 12.78 3.39 18.16
CA VAL A 333 13.91 3.40 19.09
C VAL A 333 14.97 4.41 18.68
N ALA A 334 15.16 4.64 17.37
CA ALA A 334 16.15 5.57 16.85
C ALA A 334 15.71 7.05 16.87
N LEU A 335 14.43 7.34 17.13
CA LEU A 335 13.94 8.73 17.17
C LEU A 335 14.47 9.50 18.37
N PRO A 336 14.67 10.85 18.25
CA PRO A 336 15.04 11.73 19.36
C PRO A 336 14.11 11.59 20.57
N ARG A 337 14.68 11.64 21.77
CA ARG A 337 13.95 11.54 23.04
C ARG A 337 13.74 12.95 23.67
N PRO A 338 12.66 13.14 24.46
CA PRO A 338 11.57 12.18 24.73
C PRO A 338 10.73 11.88 23.50
N LEU A 339 10.21 10.65 23.42
CA LEU A 339 9.31 10.20 22.35
C LEU A 339 7.88 10.08 22.87
N THR A 340 6.92 10.70 22.20
CA THR A 340 5.49 10.50 22.43
C THR A 340 4.89 9.72 21.26
N VAL A 341 4.18 8.62 21.56
CA VAL A 341 3.55 7.74 20.56
C VAL A 341 2.04 7.85 20.65
N VAL A 342 1.41 8.42 19.62
CA VAL A 342 -0.05 8.45 19.44
C VAL A 342 -0.46 7.18 18.69
N LEU A 343 -1.24 6.31 19.32
CA LEU A 343 -1.50 4.97 18.83
C LEU A 343 -3.00 4.64 18.80
N GLY A 344 -3.47 4.10 17.66
CA GLY A 344 -4.83 3.59 17.54
C GLY A 344 -4.95 2.49 16.50
N PHE A 345 -5.72 1.44 16.81
CA PHE A 345 -5.89 0.24 15.99
C PHE A 345 -7.35 -0.01 15.60
N VAL A 346 -7.56 -1.01 14.77
CA VAL A 346 -8.87 -1.58 14.45
C VAL A 346 -9.04 -2.91 15.18
N ASN A 347 -10.31 -3.33 15.40
CA ASN A 347 -10.65 -4.48 16.24
C ASN A 347 -10.18 -5.84 15.70
N ASP A 348 -9.89 -5.96 14.42
CA ASP A 348 -9.60 -7.21 13.71
C ASP A 348 -8.10 -7.51 13.56
N LYS A 349 -7.23 -6.80 14.26
CA LYS A 349 -5.77 -7.01 14.24
C LYS A 349 -5.24 -7.69 15.50
N ASP A 350 -4.14 -8.41 15.35
CA ASP A 350 -3.37 -8.95 16.48
C ASP A 350 -2.57 -7.83 17.15
N ILE A 351 -3.23 -7.15 18.09
CA ILE A 351 -2.67 -6.00 18.79
C ILE A 351 -1.71 -6.45 19.89
N ASP A 352 -1.97 -7.61 20.51
CA ASP A 352 -1.20 -8.07 21.66
C ASP A 352 0.27 -8.32 21.26
N THR A 353 0.52 -8.94 20.11
CA THR A 353 1.87 -9.10 19.56
C THR A 353 2.53 -7.74 19.26
N ILE A 354 1.80 -6.79 18.69
CA ILE A 354 2.33 -5.46 18.36
C ILE A 354 2.73 -4.68 19.62
N LEU A 355 1.91 -4.73 20.68
CA LEU A 355 2.18 -4.00 21.92
C LEU A 355 3.50 -4.43 22.58
N HIS A 356 3.91 -5.70 22.45
CA HIS A 356 5.20 -6.20 22.96
C HIS A 356 6.41 -5.71 22.16
N LEU A 357 6.22 -5.17 20.96
CA LEU A 357 7.29 -4.60 20.12
C LEU A 357 7.56 -3.14 20.44
N LEU A 358 6.67 -2.46 21.15
CA LEU A 358 6.73 -1.01 21.35
C LEU A 358 7.79 -0.62 22.41
N PRO A 359 8.48 0.55 22.23
CA PRO A 359 9.50 1.00 23.17
C PRO A 359 8.89 1.33 24.54
N ALA A 360 9.46 0.74 25.59
CA ALA A 360 8.99 0.95 26.96
C ALA A 360 9.35 2.33 27.54
N ASP A 361 10.28 3.07 26.91
CA ASP A 361 10.79 4.39 27.29
C ASP A 361 10.09 5.55 26.56
N ALA A 362 8.90 5.31 26.00
CA ALA A 362 8.09 6.34 25.34
C ALA A 362 6.85 6.69 26.17
N ASP A 363 6.37 7.94 25.99
CA ASP A 363 5.06 8.36 26.48
C ASP A 363 3.97 7.96 25.50
N TYR A 364 2.84 7.41 25.98
CA TYR A 364 1.78 6.94 25.09
C TYR A 364 0.51 7.80 25.19
N VAL A 365 -0.11 8.03 24.04
CA VAL A 365 -1.45 8.59 23.89
C VAL A 365 -2.28 7.59 23.09
N PHE A 366 -3.15 6.84 23.76
CA PHE A 366 -4.04 5.89 23.12
C PHE A 366 -5.29 6.60 22.58
N THR A 367 -5.57 6.40 21.29
CA THR A 367 -6.67 7.06 20.59
C THR A 367 -7.47 6.06 19.75
N ASN A 368 -8.51 6.53 19.07
CA ASN A 368 -9.27 5.75 18.11
C ASN A 368 -9.64 6.59 16.88
N ALA A 369 -9.61 5.97 15.70
CA ALA A 369 -10.06 6.58 14.47
C ALA A 369 -11.59 6.75 14.41
N SER A 370 -12.06 7.63 13.53
CA SER A 370 -13.49 7.95 13.33
C SER A 370 -14.24 6.94 12.46
N ILE A 371 -13.99 5.62 12.66
CA ILE A 371 -14.65 4.53 11.93
C ILE A 371 -15.30 3.53 12.88
N PRO A 372 -16.41 2.86 12.47
CA PRO A 372 -17.16 1.95 13.34
C PRO A 372 -16.35 0.78 13.90
N ARG A 373 -15.35 0.29 13.17
CA ARG A 373 -14.51 -0.84 13.60
C ARG A 373 -13.22 -0.43 14.34
N ALA A 374 -13.06 0.84 14.68
CA ALA A 374 -11.94 1.27 15.50
C ALA A 374 -11.99 0.61 16.87
N LEU A 375 -10.83 0.16 17.38
CA LEU A 375 -10.73 -0.28 18.76
C LEU A 375 -10.89 0.93 19.68
N PRO A 376 -11.81 0.93 20.66
CA PRO A 376 -11.94 2.04 21.58
C PRO A 376 -10.62 2.35 22.31
N ALA A 377 -10.27 3.63 22.41
CA ALA A 377 -9.03 4.08 23.05
C ALA A 377 -8.84 3.51 24.46
N SER A 378 -9.92 3.39 25.25
CA SER A 378 -9.88 2.80 26.59
C SER A 378 -9.58 1.30 26.59
N ALA A 379 -10.06 0.56 25.59
CA ALA A 379 -9.76 -0.86 25.43
C ALA A 379 -8.30 -1.07 25.01
N LEU A 380 -7.78 -0.24 24.10
CA LEU A 380 -6.37 -0.25 23.73
C LEU A 380 -5.47 0.07 24.93
N ALA A 381 -5.80 1.11 25.71
CA ALA A 381 -5.07 1.46 26.93
C ALA A 381 -5.06 0.34 27.97
N ALA A 382 -6.17 -0.40 28.11
CA ALA A 382 -6.23 -1.54 29.02
C ALA A 382 -5.30 -2.69 28.59
N LYS A 383 -5.26 -3.00 27.28
CA LYS A 383 -4.32 -3.99 26.71
C LYS A 383 -2.86 -3.53 26.88
N ALA A 384 -2.56 -2.28 26.60
CA ALA A 384 -1.22 -1.70 26.72
C ALA A 384 -0.68 -1.79 28.16
N ARG A 385 -1.51 -1.49 29.15
CA ARG A 385 -1.15 -1.66 30.58
C ARG A 385 -0.80 -3.08 30.96
N SER A 386 -1.46 -4.08 30.35
CA SER A 386 -1.17 -5.50 30.65
C SER A 386 0.24 -5.93 30.22
N VAL A 387 0.88 -5.16 29.35
CA VAL A 387 2.27 -5.37 28.90
C VAL A 387 3.23 -4.28 29.39
N GLY A 388 2.79 -3.47 30.35
CA GLY A 388 3.63 -2.45 31.01
C GLY A 388 3.75 -1.12 30.26
N LEU A 389 2.88 -0.85 29.29
CA LEU A 389 2.82 0.43 28.59
C LEU A 389 1.72 1.31 29.18
N ASP A 390 2.11 2.38 29.87
CA ASP A 390 1.19 3.36 30.43
C ASP A 390 1.07 4.61 29.54
N GLY A 391 -0.10 5.27 29.60
CA GLY A 391 -0.31 6.47 28.81
C GLY A 391 -1.69 7.10 29.02
N GLN A 392 -1.87 8.24 28.39
CA GLN A 392 -3.15 8.97 28.37
C GLN A 392 -4.13 8.28 27.38
N THR A 393 -5.42 8.43 27.66
CA THR A 393 -6.49 7.97 26.78
C THR A 393 -7.26 9.19 26.28
N ILE A 394 -7.16 9.47 24.98
CA ILE A 394 -7.82 10.62 24.35
C ILE A 394 -8.57 10.11 23.13
N SER A 395 -9.90 10.18 23.15
CA SER A 395 -10.72 9.85 22.00
C SER A 395 -10.60 10.96 20.94
N GLY A 396 -10.46 10.54 19.67
CA GLY A 396 -10.24 11.49 18.57
C GLY A 396 -8.75 11.72 18.28
N VAL A 397 -8.40 11.51 17.00
CA VAL A 397 -7.00 11.56 16.55
C VAL A 397 -6.45 12.99 16.62
N LYS A 398 -7.28 13.99 16.31
CA LYS A 398 -6.88 15.41 16.35
C LYS A 398 -6.45 15.82 17.76
N GLU A 399 -7.31 15.59 18.73
CA GLU A 399 -7.09 15.95 20.13
C GLU A 399 -5.89 15.21 20.72
N ALA A 400 -5.75 13.93 20.37
CA ALA A 400 -4.60 13.10 20.77
C ALA A 400 -3.28 13.64 20.19
N TYR A 401 -3.27 14.00 18.92
CA TYR A 401 -2.12 14.58 18.24
C TYR A 401 -1.74 15.95 18.83
N GLU A 402 -2.72 16.86 19.00
CA GLU A 402 -2.50 18.19 19.60
C GLU A 402 -1.94 18.09 21.02
N ALA A 403 -2.46 17.17 21.83
CA ALA A 403 -1.97 16.91 23.17
C ALA A 403 -0.52 16.36 23.17
N ALA A 404 -0.20 15.44 22.26
CA ALA A 404 1.14 14.89 22.11
C ALA A 404 2.16 15.97 21.71
N VAL A 405 1.84 16.79 20.72
CA VAL A 405 2.71 17.89 20.27
C VAL A 405 2.90 18.94 21.37
N ALA A 406 1.84 19.29 22.11
CA ALA A 406 1.93 20.26 23.20
C ALA A 406 2.76 19.75 24.39
N HIS A 407 2.76 18.43 24.64
CA HIS A 407 3.51 17.81 25.72
C HIS A 407 4.99 17.58 25.37
N THR A 408 5.29 17.28 24.12
CA THR A 408 6.65 16.91 23.68
C THR A 408 7.52 18.16 23.46
N PRO A 409 8.69 18.28 24.11
CA PRO A 409 9.58 19.41 23.89
C PRO A 409 10.11 19.43 22.45
N ALA A 410 10.55 20.61 22.01
CA ALA A 410 11.03 20.86 20.65
C ALA A 410 12.18 19.94 20.19
N THR A 411 12.94 19.37 21.14
CA THR A 411 14.04 18.43 20.89
C THR A 411 13.61 16.98 20.84
N GLY A 412 12.36 16.70 21.19
CA GLY A 412 11.79 15.34 21.20
C GLY A 412 11.09 14.98 19.90
N SER A 413 10.37 13.86 19.94
CA SER A 413 9.67 13.33 18.78
C SER A 413 8.24 12.93 19.10
N VAL A 414 7.36 13.06 18.10
CA VAL A 414 5.99 12.55 18.11
C VAL A 414 5.82 11.56 16.96
N PHE A 415 5.32 10.37 17.26
CA PHE A 415 4.91 9.41 16.25
C PHE A 415 3.39 9.23 16.28
N VAL A 416 2.75 9.17 15.11
CA VAL A 416 1.31 8.90 14.99
C VAL A 416 1.07 7.72 14.07
N GLY A 417 0.41 6.67 14.57
CA GLY A 417 0.19 5.48 13.75
C GLY A 417 -0.69 4.39 14.39
N GLY A 418 -0.47 3.14 13.96
CA GLY A 418 -1.20 1.95 14.37
C GLY A 418 -2.28 1.51 13.39
N SER A 419 -2.80 2.40 12.58
CA SER A 419 -3.69 2.04 11.47
C SER A 419 -3.72 3.10 10.38
N THR A 420 -4.05 2.68 9.18
CA THR A 420 -4.33 3.58 8.04
C THR A 420 -5.37 4.65 8.39
N PHE A 421 -6.36 4.31 9.22
CA PHE A 421 -7.45 5.23 9.57
C PHE A 421 -7.03 6.32 10.56
N VAL A 422 -6.13 6.01 11.49
CA VAL A 422 -5.54 7.03 12.39
C VAL A 422 -4.75 8.04 11.57
N VAL A 423 -3.92 7.58 10.64
CA VAL A 423 -3.18 8.48 9.76
C VAL A 423 -4.11 9.26 8.84
N ALA A 424 -5.17 8.62 8.31
CA ALA A 424 -6.17 9.29 7.50
C ALA A 424 -6.89 10.43 8.25
N ASP A 425 -7.30 10.19 9.49
CA ASP A 425 -7.94 11.22 10.32
C ASP A 425 -6.96 12.35 10.70
N LEU A 426 -5.68 12.02 10.95
CA LEU A 426 -4.64 13.01 11.16
C LEU A 426 -4.48 13.92 9.93
N LEU A 427 -4.34 13.35 8.73
CA LEU A 427 -4.13 14.12 7.50
C LEU A 427 -5.32 14.99 7.09
N LYS A 428 -6.53 14.69 7.57
CA LYS A 428 -7.71 15.55 7.34
C LYS A 428 -7.70 16.85 8.17
N VAL A 429 -6.91 16.88 9.24
CA VAL A 429 -6.91 18.01 10.19
C VAL A 429 -5.62 18.84 10.14
N LEU A 430 -4.64 18.41 9.34
CA LEU A 430 -3.44 19.15 8.97
C LEU A 430 -3.67 19.97 7.70
#